data_d68c4e5cf46c3197f61dc2c6c3d9b512
#
_entry.id   d68c4e5cf46c3197f61dc2c6c3d9b512
#
_cell.length_a   1.000
_cell.length_b   1.000
_cell.length_c   1.000
_cell.angle_alpha   90.00
_cell.angle_beta   90.00
_cell.angle_gamma   90.00
#
_symmetry.space_group_name_H-M   'P 1'
#
loop_
_entity.id
_entity.type
_entity.pdbx_description
1 polymer ?
#
loop_
_entity_poly.entity_id
_entity_poly.type
_entity_poly.pdbx_seq_one_letter_code
_entity_poly.pdbx_strand_id
1 'polypeptide(L)' 'MPSQRKRIGFLPSEEVHDIIDRICRANEFSQSKVTGLLVEEALRSRGVLRAVSY' A
#
# COMPACT_ATOMS: atom_id res chain seq x y z
N MET A 1 19.40 6.78 15.04
CA MET A 1 18.27 7.69 15.18
C MET A 1 17.05 7.15 14.45
N PRO A 2 15.97 6.97 15.13
CA PRO A 2 14.78 6.48 14.45
C PRO A 2 14.25 7.48 13.44
N SER A 3 13.66 6.92 12.44
CA SER A 3 13.06 7.74 11.41
C SER A 3 11.88 8.52 11.96
N GLN A 4 11.77 9.75 11.54
CA GLN A 4 10.68 10.62 11.93
C GLN A 4 9.54 10.58 10.93
N ARG A 5 9.32 9.44 10.34
CA ARG A 5 8.26 9.31 9.35
C ARG A 5 6.91 9.58 9.98
N LYS A 6 6.15 10.41 9.34
CA LYS A 6 4.77 10.64 9.73
C LYS A 6 3.89 9.62 9.05
N ARG A 7 2.89 9.18 9.77
CA ARG A 7 1.92 8.29 9.17
C ARG A 7 1.01 9.06 8.24
N ILE A 8 0.69 8.43 7.14
CA ILE A 8 -0.32 8.94 6.23
C ILE A 8 -1.56 8.08 6.46
N GLY A 9 -2.62 8.73 6.88
CA GLY A 9 -3.87 8.02 7.11
C GLY A 9 -4.81 8.27 5.95
N PHE A 10 -5.64 7.29 5.64
CA PHE A 10 -6.72 7.49 4.69
C PHE A 10 -7.86 6.56 5.04
N LEU A 11 -9.04 6.96 4.58
CA LEU A 11 -10.24 6.19 4.82
C LEU A 11 -10.75 5.71 3.48
N PRO A 12 -10.56 4.44 3.15
CA PRO A 12 -11.00 3.93 1.85
C PRO A 12 -12.52 3.83 1.77
N SER A 13 -13.03 3.81 0.56
CA SER A 13 -14.44 3.50 0.34
C SER A 13 -14.69 2.05 0.72
N GLU A 14 -15.95 1.69 0.90
CA GLU A 14 -16.29 0.32 1.27
C GLU A 14 -15.79 -0.69 0.25
N GLU A 15 -15.91 -0.35 -1.02
CA GLU A 15 -15.46 -1.23 -2.08
C GLU A 15 -13.96 -1.47 -2.01
N VAL A 16 -13.21 -0.39 -1.83
CA VAL A 16 -11.75 -0.49 -1.72
C VAL A 16 -11.36 -1.28 -0.48
N HIS A 17 -12.04 -1.02 0.63
CA HIS A 17 -11.77 -1.73 1.87
C HIS A 17 -11.98 -3.23 1.69
N ASP A 18 -13.06 -3.62 1.04
CA ASP A 18 -13.36 -5.03 0.82
C ASP A 18 -12.32 -5.70 -0.06
N ILE A 19 -11.86 -5.01 -1.09
CA ILE A 19 -10.82 -5.54 -1.97
C ILE A 19 -9.52 -5.74 -1.20
N ILE A 20 -9.13 -4.75 -0.42
CA ILE A 20 -7.92 -4.85 0.39
C ILE A 20 -8.02 -6.01 1.38
N ASP A 21 -9.18 -6.15 2.02
CA ASP A 21 -9.40 -7.20 2.98
C ASP A 21 -9.28 -8.59 2.34
N ARG A 22 -9.81 -8.75 1.14
CA ARG A 22 -9.68 -10.02 0.42
C ARG A 22 -8.24 -10.34 0.10
N ILE A 23 -7.48 -9.36 -0.32
CA ILE A 23 -6.06 -9.56 -0.64
C ILE A 23 -5.30 -9.93 0.62
N CYS A 24 -5.61 -9.28 1.73
CA CYS A 24 -4.98 -9.59 3.01
C CYS A 24 -5.21 -11.04 3.39
N ARG A 25 -6.44 -11.50 3.29
CA ARG A 25 -6.78 -12.87 3.66
C ARG A 25 -6.15 -13.88 2.74
N ALA A 26 -6.15 -13.59 1.45
CA ALA A 26 -5.62 -14.52 0.46
C ALA A 26 -4.11 -14.71 0.62
N ASN A 27 -3.41 -13.71 1.09
CA ASN A 27 -1.95 -13.74 1.19
C ASN A 27 -1.43 -13.71 2.61
N GLU A 28 -2.32 -13.66 3.59
CA GLU A 28 -1.96 -13.57 5.00
C GLU A 28 -1.09 -12.34 5.28
N PHE A 29 -1.39 -11.25 4.60
CA PHE A 29 -0.70 -9.98 4.80
C PHE A 29 -1.53 -9.09 5.71
N SER A 30 -0.84 -8.16 6.39
CA SER A 30 -1.56 -7.13 7.15
C SER A 30 -2.12 -6.09 6.17
N GLN A 31 -3.14 -5.37 6.64
CA GLN A 31 -3.72 -4.31 5.82
C GLN A 31 -2.69 -3.23 5.50
N SER A 32 -1.84 -2.90 6.46
CA SER A 32 -0.79 -1.92 6.22
C SER A 32 0.15 -2.35 5.11
N LYS A 33 0.52 -3.61 5.10
CA LYS A 33 1.42 -4.13 4.08
C LYS A 33 0.78 -4.09 2.71
N VAL A 34 -0.46 -4.56 2.60
CA VAL A 34 -1.15 -4.56 1.32
C VAL A 34 -1.34 -3.14 0.81
N THR A 35 -1.78 -2.24 1.68
CA THR A 35 -1.98 -0.85 1.30
C THR A 35 -0.69 -0.23 0.80
N GLY A 36 0.41 -0.47 1.51
CA GLY A 36 1.71 0.06 1.09
C GLY A 36 2.13 -0.44 -0.28
N LEU A 37 1.97 -1.74 -0.52
CA LEU A 37 2.33 -2.33 -1.80
C LEU A 37 1.50 -1.76 -2.94
N LEU A 38 0.20 -1.60 -2.71
CA LEU A 38 -0.68 -1.06 -3.74
C LEU A 38 -0.36 0.40 -4.05
N VAL A 39 -0.04 1.18 -3.01
CA VAL A 39 0.34 2.58 -3.22
C VAL A 39 1.63 2.67 -4.02
N GLU A 40 2.61 1.84 -3.68
CA GLU A 40 3.88 1.83 -4.40
C GLU A 40 3.68 1.45 -5.85
N GLU A 41 2.86 0.46 -6.09
CA GLU A 41 2.56 0.03 -7.45
C GLU A 41 1.91 1.15 -8.25
N ALA A 42 0.97 1.84 -7.64
CA ALA A 42 0.29 2.95 -8.29
C ALA A 42 1.25 4.09 -8.62
N LEU A 43 2.18 4.37 -7.71
CA LEU A 43 3.15 5.43 -7.93
C LEU A 43 4.14 5.07 -9.04
N ARG A 44 4.53 3.81 -9.11
CA ARG A 44 5.39 3.35 -10.21
C ARG A 44 4.69 3.48 -11.54
N SER A 45 3.43 3.12 -11.54
CA SER A 45 2.61 3.22 -12.74
C SER A 45 2.49 4.64 -13.25
N ARG A 46 2.51 5.60 -12.33
CA ARG A 46 2.44 7.02 -12.67
C ARG A 46 3.79 7.64 -12.97
N GLY A 47 4.86 6.89 -12.77
CA GLY A 47 6.19 7.38 -13.07
C GLY A 47 6.80 8.28 -12.01
N VAL A 48 6.18 8.40 -10.84
CA VAL A 48 6.73 9.23 -9.78
C VAL A 48 7.59 8.45 -8.81
N LEU A 49 7.50 7.14 -8.84
CA LEU A 49 8.33 6.25 -8.02
C LEU A 49 9.12 5.37 -8.97
N ARG A 50 10.43 5.39 -8.84
CA ARG A 50 11.27 4.56 -9.69
C ARG A 50 11.13 3.10 -9.32
N ALA A 51 11.03 2.26 -10.34
CA ALA A 51 11.11 0.84 -10.12
C ALA A 51 12.52 0.49 -9.68
N VAL A 52 12.63 -0.45 -8.77
CA VAL A 52 13.94 -0.92 -8.35
C VAL A 52 14.56 -1.68 -9.51
N SER A 53 15.80 -1.38 -9.78
CA SER A 53 16.52 -1.99 -10.88
C SER A 53 17.70 -2.76 -10.32
N TYR A 54 17.90 -3.95 -10.78
CA TYR A 54 19.01 -4.79 -10.35
C TYR A 54 19.95 -5.08 -11.46
#